data_7869689d2122e76c88d4a58d7a2e8b5b
#
_entry.id   7869689d2122e76c88d4a58d7a2e8b5b
#
_cell.length_a   1.000
_cell.length_b   1.000
_cell.length_c   1.000
_cell.angle_alpha   90.00
_cell.angle_beta   90.00
_cell.angle_gamma   90.00
#
_symmetry.space_group_name_H-M   'P 1'
#
loop_
_entity.id
_entity.type
_entity.pdbx_description
1 polymer ?
#
loop_
_entity_poly.entity_id
_entity_poly.type
_entity_poly.pdbx_seq_one_letter_code
_entity_poly.pdbx_strand_id
1 'polypeptide(L)'
;MESADVSAIFGTSPFRTARDLYYDKLNIASVEDDEGNWVAMEMGHLLEPLVAKIFERKTGYRVYQIKKMFQHPQYPWMLADVDYFVELPDGTTAILEIKTTNYNARDNWWMNGKETVPVYYESQGRHYMAVTDLDRCFFCCL
;
A
#
# COMPACT_ATOMS: atom_id res chain seq x y z
N MET A 1 -4.99 13.77 -0.94
CA MET A 1 -4.05 12.90 -1.68
C MET A 1 -3.78 11.68 -0.82
N GLU A 2 -4.11 10.54 -1.33
CA GLU A 2 -3.92 9.25 -0.69
C GLU A 2 -2.61 8.59 -1.17
N SER A 3 -2.17 7.56 -0.46
CA SER A 3 -0.91 6.88 -0.77
C SER A 3 -0.86 6.26 -2.17
N ALA A 4 -1.97 5.72 -2.64
CA ALA A 4 -2.08 5.15 -3.99
C ALA A 4 -1.97 6.19 -5.12
N ASP A 5 -2.25 7.46 -4.84
CA ASP A 5 -2.16 8.54 -5.81
C ASP A 5 -0.71 8.86 -6.21
N VAL A 6 0.23 8.62 -5.30
CA VAL A 6 1.64 9.02 -5.45
C VAL A 6 2.28 8.36 -6.66
N SER A 7 2.06 7.07 -6.87
CA SER A 7 2.61 6.36 -8.03
C SER A 7 2.04 6.85 -9.36
N ALA A 8 0.77 7.28 -9.38
CA ALA A 8 0.16 7.89 -10.57
C ALA A 8 0.80 9.26 -10.88
N ILE A 9 1.06 10.08 -9.84
CA ILE A 9 1.72 11.38 -9.99
C ILE A 9 3.13 11.22 -10.58
N PHE A 10 3.89 10.25 -10.10
CA PHE A 10 5.24 9.97 -10.61
C PHE A 10 5.29 9.20 -11.93
N GLY A 11 4.13 8.79 -12.46
CA GLY A 11 4.06 8.03 -13.72
C GLY A 11 4.58 6.59 -13.59
N THR A 12 4.67 6.05 -12.39
CA THR A 12 5.15 4.68 -12.12
C THR A 12 4.02 3.67 -11.93
N SER A 13 2.77 4.13 -11.80
CA SER A 13 1.62 3.26 -11.60
C SER A 13 1.29 2.47 -12.88
N PRO A 14 1.14 1.13 -12.78
CA PRO A 14 0.63 0.33 -13.89
C PRO A 14 -0.91 0.36 -13.98
N PHE A 15 -1.59 0.98 -12.99
CA PHE A 15 -3.05 0.92 -12.86
C PHE A 15 -3.75 2.18 -13.36
N ARG A 16 -3.14 3.35 -13.21
CA ARG A 16 -3.68 4.62 -13.69
C ARG A 16 -2.60 5.67 -13.94
N THR A 17 -2.92 6.65 -14.77
CA THR A 17 -2.04 7.76 -15.11
C THR A 17 -2.30 8.98 -14.21
N ALA A 18 -1.39 9.94 -14.26
CA ALA A 18 -1.59 11.24 -13.59
C ALA A 18 -2.84 11.98 -14.14
N ARG A 19 -3.16 11.77 -15.42
CA ARG A 19 -4.37 12.33 -16.05
C ARG A 19 -5.63 11.72 -15.48
N ASP A 20 -5.66 10.38 -15.31
CA ASP A 20 -6.80 9.70 -14.69
C ASP A 20 -7.03 10.19 -13.26
N LEU A 21 -5.95 10.35 -12.50
CA LEU A 21 -5.98 10.91 -11.15
C LEU A 21 -6.52 12.34 -11.13
N TYR A 22 -6.09 13.18 -12.07
CA TYR A 22 -6.56 14.56 -12.18
C TYR A 22 -8.08 14.64 -12.36
N TYR A 23 -8.63 13.84 -13.27
CA TYR A 23 -10.07 13.80 -13.48
C TYR A 23 -10.83 13.20 -12.29
N ASP A 24 -10.27 12.20 -11.63
CA ASP A 24 -10.84 11.64 -10.40
C ASP A 24 -10.96 12.70 -9.30
N LYS A 25 -9.90 13.48 -9.08
CA LYS A 25 -9.90 14.55 -8.07
C LYS A 25 -10.86 15.70 -8.40
N LEU A 26 -11.20 15.90 -9.66
CA LEU A 26 -12.24 16.85 -10.09
C LEU A 26 -13.66 16.28 -10.03
N ASN A 27 -13.84 15.04 -9.56
CA ASN A 27 -15.10 14.30 -9.55
C ASN A 27 -15.76 14.18 -10.96
N ILE A 28 -14.94 14.14 -12.00
CA ILE A 28 -15.40 13.83 -13.35
C ILE A 28 -15.43 12.31 -13.47
N ALA A 29 -16.64 11.72 -13.62
CA ALA A 29 -16.82 10.29 -13.69
C ALA A 29 -15.97 9.68 -14.82
N SER A 30 -15.14 8.68 -14.48
CA SER A 30 -14.54 7.81 -15.48
C SER A 30 -15.61 6.87 -16.03
N VAL A 31 -15.62 6.67 -17.35
CA VAL A 31 -16.67 5.92 -18.07
C VAL A 31 -16.51 4.39 -17.90
N GLU A 32 -15.48 3.91 -17.24
CA GLU A 32 -15.18 2.49 -17.09
C GLU A 32 -15.09 2.11 -15.61
N ASP A 33 -16.23 1.69 -15.06
CA ASP A 33 -16.21 0.71 -13.98
C ASP A 33 -15.71 -0.60 -14.59
N ASP A 34 -14.48 -0.96 -14.33
CA ASP A 34 -13.91 -2.24 -14.75
C ASP A 34 -14.50 -3.37 -13.90
N GLU A 35 -15.67 -3.88 -14.32
CA GLU A 35 -16.32 -5.03 -13.68
C GLU A 35 -15.38 -6.25 -13.59
N GLY A 36 -14.34 -6.31 -14.43
CA GLY A 36 -13.35 -7.39 -14.42
C GLY A 36 -12.38 -7.36 -13.24
N ASN A 37 -12.20 -6.21 -12.59
CA ASN A 37 -11.20 -6.06 -11.53
C ASN A 37 -11.76 -6.16 -10.10
N TRP A 38 -13.09 -6.12 -9.93
CA TRP A 38 -13.69 -6.14 -8.59
C TRP A 38 -13.39 -7.42 -7.81
N VAL A 39 -13.32 -8.57 -8.51
CA VAL A 39 -13.00 -9.86 -7.88
C VAL A 39 -11.58 -9.83 -7.30
N ALA A 40 -10.60 -9.32 -8.04
CA ALA A 40 -9.23 -9.20 -7.55
C ALA A 40 -9.13 -8.25 -6.35
N MET A 41 -9.85 -7.14 -6.37
CA MET A 41 -9.92 -6.20 -5.25
C MET A 41 -10.58 -6.83 -4.02
N GLU A 42 -11.69 -7.53 -4.20
CA GLU A 42 -12.39 -8.23 -3.10
C GLU A 42 -11.53 -9.35 -2.52
N MET A 43 -10.85 -10.13 -3.35
CA MET A 43 -9.89 -11.14 -2.92
C MET A 43 -8.77 -10.52 -2.06
N GLY A 44 -8.25 -9.36 -2.47
CA GLY A 44 -7.27 -8.62 -1.69
C GLY A 44 -7.78 -8.27 -0.30
N HIS A 45 -8.97 -7.70 -0.20
CA HIS A 45 -9.60 -7.36 1.08
C HIS A 45 -9.85 -8.58 1.97
N LEU A 46 -10.35 -9.67 1.39
CA LEU A 46 -10.64 -10.90 2.14
C LEU A 46 -9.36 -11.59 2.65
N LEU A 47 -8.28 -11.55 1.89
CA LEU A 47 -7.01 -12.17 2.24
C LEU A 47 -6.14 -11.33 3.17
N GLU A 48 -6.36 -10.03 3.24
CA GLU A 48 -5.55 -9.10 4.03
C GLU A 48 -5.38 -9.53 5.49
N PRO A 49 -6.44 -9.90 6.25
CA PRO A 49 -6.28 -10.35 7.63
C PRO A 49 -5.47 -11.66 7.74
N LEU A 50 -5.59 -12.54 6.75
CA LEU A 50 -4.81 -13.78 6.72
C LEU A 50 -3.32 -13.50 6.50
N VAL A 51 -2.99 -12.62 5.57
CA VAL A 51 -1.61 -12.23 5.29
C VAL A 51 -0.97 -11.56 6.50
N ALA A 52 -1.71 -10.71 7.21
CA ALA A 52 -1.26 -10.12 8.46
C ALA A 52 -0.92 -11.18 9.53
N LYS A 53 -1.75 -12.21 9.68
CA LYS A 53 -1.48 -13.34 10.58
C LYS A 53 -0.26 -14.14 10.15
N ILE A 54 -0.07 -14.37 8.87
CA ILE A 54 1.11 -15.06 8.33
C ILE A 54 2.37 -14.28 8.70
N PHE A 55 2.37 -12.97 8.47
CA PHE A 55 3.49 -12.10 8.82
C PHE A 55 3.80 -12.17 10.34
N GLU A 56 2.79 -12.04 11.19
CA GLU A 56 2.94 -12.12 12.64
C GLU A 56 3.54 -13.46 13.07
N ARG A 57 3.06 -14.57 12.53
CA ARG A 57 3.58 -15.91 12.86
C ARG A 57 5.00 -16.14 12.38
N LYS A 58 5.33 -15.65 11.18
CA LYS A 58 6.68 -15.83 10.63
C LYS A 58 7.73 -14.95 11.29
N THR A 59 7.38 -13.76 11.70
CA THR A 59 8.31 -12.81 12.31
C THR A 59 8.33 -12.86 13.83
N GLY A 60 7.23 -13.27 14.47
CA GLY A 60 7.02 -13.13 15.90
C GLY A 60 6.72 -11.70 16.35
N TYR A 61 6.59 -10.77 15.42
CA TYR A 61 6.28 -9.36 15.72
C TYR A 61 4.78 -9.20 15.99
N ARG A 62 4.43 -8.30 16.90
CA ARG A 62 3.03 -7.96 17.16
C ARG A 62 2.50 -7.08 16.03
N VAL A 63 1.40 -7.54 15.41
CA VAL A 63 0.70 -6.83 14.33
C VAL A 63 -0.65 -6.33 14.86
N TYR A 64 -0.99 -5.07 14.59
CA TYR A 64 -2.25 -4.47 15.03
C TYR A 64 -2.75 -3.43 14.04
N GLN A 65 -4.04 -3.12 14.13
CA GLN A 65 -4.67 -2.06 13.32
C GLN A 65 -5.00 -0.84 14.16
N ILE A 66 -4.90 0.32 13.52
CA ILE A 66 -5.51 1.56 13.97
C ILE A 66 -6.42 2.03 12.83
N LYS A 67 -7.73 1.83 13.00
CA LYS A 67 -8.74 2.19 11.99
C LYS A 67 -9.01 3.68 12.02
N LYS A 68 -8.13 4.45 11.38
CA LYS A 68 -8.17 5.89 11.35
C LYS A 68 -7.47 6.40 10.09
N MET A 69 -8.00 7.43 9.48
CA MET A 69 -7.30 8.19 8.44
C MET A 69 -6.27 9.11 9.10
N PHE A 70 -5.00 8.89 8.79
CA PHE A 70 -3.91 9.75 9.23
C PHE A 70 -3.76 10.95 8.30
N GLN A 71 -3.37 12.08 8.86
CA GLN A 71 -3.14 13.31 8.13
C GLN A 71 -1.74 13.85 8.45
N HIS A 72 -1.02 14.28 7.41
CA HIS A 72 0.30 14.89 7.61
C HIS A 72 0.17 16.18 8.43
N PRO A 73 0.98 16.38 9.49
CA PRO A 73 0.82 17.53 10.38
C PRO A 73 1.12 18.88 9.72
N GLN A 74 1.97 18.92 8.69
CA GLN A 74 2.31 20.16 7.96
C GLN A 74 1.60 20.28 6.61
N TYR A 75 1.24 19.15 6.00
CA TYR A 75 0.62 19.09 4.68
C TYR A 75 -0.72 18.35 4.77
N PRO A 76 -1.80 19.04 5.21
CA PRO A 76 -3.07 18.40 5.55
C PRO A 76 -3.79 17.74 4.36
N TRP A 77 -3.37 18.02 3.14
CA TRP A 77 -3.84 17.34 1.93
C TRP A 77 -3.22 15.95 1.71
N MET A 78 -2.17 15.61 2.48
CA MET A 78 -1.59 14.26 2.47
C MET A 78 -2.28 13.40 3.52
N LEU A 79 -2.96 12.35 3.05
CA LEU A 79 -3.71 11.40 3.87
C LEU A 79 -3.13 9.99 3.75
N ALA A 80 -3.25 9.22 4.80
CA ALA A 80 -2.82 7.82 4.82
C ALA A 80 -3.82 6.95 5.57
N ASP A 81 -4.27 5.89 4.90
CA ASP A 81 -5.02 4.79 5.48
C ASP A 81 -4.10 3.58 5.52
N VAL A 82 -3.50 3.33 6.68
CA VAL A 82 -2.48 2.30 6.87
C VAL A 82 -3.16 0.97 7.18
N ASP A 83 -2.77 -0.10 6.45
CA ASP A 83 -3.35 -1.43 6.66
C ASP A 83 -3.11 -1.94 8.07
N TYR A 84 -1.84 -2.01 8.48
CA TYR A 84 -1.43 -2.51 9.80
C TYR A 84 -0.18 -1.78 10.32
N PHE A 85 -0.01 -1.84 11.62
CA PHE A 85 1.22 -1.45 12.32
C PHE A 85 1.90 -2.66 12.93
N VAL A 86 3.20 -2.58 13.12
CA VAL A 86 4.03 -3.62 13.70
C VAL A 86 4.80 -3.04 14.86
N GLU A 87 4.72 -3.70 16.02
CA GLU A 87 5.59 -3.41 17.15
C GLU A 87 6.83 -4.30 17.05
N LEU A 88 7.99 -3.67 16.93
CA LEU A 88 9.28 -4.36 16.83
C LEU A 88 9.85 -4.69 18.23
N PRO A 89 10.76 -5.67 18.33
CA PRO A 89 11.33 -6.08 19.62
C PRO A 89 12.04 -4.95 20.38
N ASP A 90 12.56 -3.95 19.68
CA ASP A 90 13.21 -2.78 20.26
C ASP A 90 12.22 -1.70 20.76
N GLY A 91 10.92 -1.95 20.67
CA GLY A 91 9.86 -1.03 21.07
C GLY A 91 9.48 0.00 20.02
N THR A 92 10.13 0.02 18.86
CA THR A 92 9.76 0.91 17.74
C THR A 92 8.56 0.39 16.98
N THR A 93 7.87 1.29 16.28
CA THR A 93 6.72 0.98 15.44
C THR A 93 7.11 1.04 13.98
N ALA A 94 6.60 0.11 13.19
CA ALA A 94 6.72 0.12 11.74
C ALA A 94 5.33 0.00 11.09
N ILE A 95 5.25 0.31 9.80
CA ILE A 95 4.08 0.11 8.97
C ILE A 95 4.16 -1.28 8.36
N LEU A 96 3.04 -1.97 8.24
CA LEU A 96 2.89 -3.19 7.45
C LEU A 96 1.86 -2.94 6.36
N GLU A 97 2.30 -2.92 5.14
CA GLU A 97 1.46 -2.85 3.95
C GLU A 97 1.29 -4.25 3.37
N ILE A 98 0.05 -4.62 3.13
CA ILE A 98 -0.28 -5.94 2.62
C ILE A 98 -0.63 -5.86 1.15
N LYS A 99 -0.07 -6.75 0.37
CA LYS A 99 -0.35 -6.90 -1.05
C LYS A 99 -0.71 -8.33 -1.38
N THR A 100 -1.59 -8.48 -2.34
CA THR A 100 -1.85 -9.76 -3.01
C THR A 100 -1.44 -9.64 -4.46
N THR A 101 -0.88 -10.70 -5.01
CA THR A 101 -0.43 -10.72 -6.40
C THR A 101 -0.88 -11.98 -7.10
N ASN A 102 -0.68 -12.01 -8.39
CA ASN A 102 -0.88 -13.23 -9.19
C ASN A 102 0.47 -13.72 -9.73
N TYR A 103 0.47 -14.91 -10.28
CA TYR A 103 1.67 -15.54 -10.82
C TYR A 103 2.38 -14.66 -11.87
N ASN A 104 1.63 -13.95 -12.71
CA ASN A 104 2.19 -13.12 -13.78
C ASN A 104 2.92 -11.88 -13.25
N ALA A 105 2.54 -11.38 -12.07
CA ALA A 105 3.16 -10.21 -11.44
C ALA A 105 4.30 -10.58 -10.47
N ARG A 106 4.56 -11.87 -10.26
CA ARG A 106 5.56 -12.37 -9.31
C ARG A 106 6.93 -11.75 -9.55
N ASP A 107 7.37 -11.64 -10.80
CA ASP A 107 8.71 -11.18 -11.16
C ASP A 107 8.94 -9.69 -10.82
N ASN A 108 7.87 -8.92 -10.63
CA ASN A 108 7.98 -7.52 -10.18
C ASN A 108 8.51 -7.40 -8.74
N TRP A 109 8.48 -8.48 -7.98
CA TRP A 109 8.97 -8.56 -6.60
C TRP A 109 10.39 -9.07 -6.50
N TRP A 110 11.09 -9.23 -7.62
CA TRP A 110 12.45 -9.71 -7.69
C TRP A 110 13.30 -8.82 -8.58
N MET A 111 14.53 -8.53 -8.14
CA MET A 111 15.52 -7.81 -8.93
C MET A 111 16.90 -8.44 -8.68
N ASN A 112 17.56 -8.89 -9.75
CA ASN A 112 18.88 -9.53 -9.67
C ASN A 112 18.92 -10.71 -8.67
N GLY A 113 17.85 -11.51 -8.63
CA GLY A 113 17.73 -12.67 -7.73
C GLY A 113 17.45 -12.34 -6.26
N LYS A 114 17.13 -11.08 -5.96
CA LYS A 114 16.77 -10.61 -4.61
C LYS A 114 15.34 -10.14 -4.56
N GLU A 115 14.70 -10.37 -3.42
CA GLU A 115 13.39 -9.79 -3.13
C GLU A 115 13.47 -8.27 -3.17
N THR A 116 12.50 -7.66 -3.82
CA THR A 116 12.38 -6.21 -3.93
C THR A 116 10.92 -5.80 -3.91
N VAL A 117 10.65 -4.58 -3.51
CA VAL A 117 9.31 -4.00 -3.59
C VAL A 117 9.18 -3.32 -4.96
N PRO A 118 8.10 -3.58 -5.71
CA PRO A 118 7.84 -2.86 -6.94
C PRO A 118 7.84 -1.34 -6.71
N VAL A 119 8.43 -0.59 -7.63
CA VAL A 119 8.61 0.87 -7.49
C VAL A 119 7.29 1.62 -7.26
N TYR A 120 6.20 1.15 -7.86
CA TYR A 120 4.88 1.76 -7.70
C TYR A 120 4.28 1.52 -6.31
N TYR A 121 4.69 0.48 -5.58
CA TYR A 121 4.32 0.26 -4.18
C TYR A 121 5.31 0.93 -3.22
N GLU A 122 6.58 1.02 -3.58
CA GLU A 122 7.59 1.71 -2.76
C GLU A 122 7.19 3.16 -2.50
N SER A 123 6.73 3.89 -3.51
CA SER A 123 6.27 5.26 -3.36
C SER A 123 5.09 5.38 -2.40
N GLN A 124 4.19 4.40 -2.38
CA GLN A 124 3.09 4.32 -1.42
C GLN A 124 3.59 4.18 0.01
N GLY A 125 4.55 3.29 0.25
CA GLY A 125 5.15 3.11 1.57
C GLY A 125 5.88 4.37 2.06
N ARG A 126 6.58 5.06 1.19
CA ARG A 126 7.25 6.33 1.49
C ARG A 126 6.24 7.41 1.87
N HIS A 127 5.11 7.47 1.19
CA HIS A 127 4.02 8.38 1.54
C HIS A 127 3.46 8.08 2.94
N TYR A 128 3.23 6.82 3.27
CA TYR A 128 2.81 6.42 4.62
C TYR A 128 3.80 6.85 5.69
N MET A 129 5.09 6.64 5.46
CA MET A 129 6.14 7.05 6.40
C MET A 129 6.18 8.56 6.58
N ALA A 130 5.99 9.33 5.50
CA ALA A 130 5.93 10.80 5.58
C ALA A 130 4.74 11.29 6.43
N VAL A 131 3.57 10.69 6.25
CA VAL A 131 2.34 11.11 6.97
C VAL A 131 2.40 10.70 8.45
N THR A 132 2.92 9.52 8.77
CA THR A 132 2.94 8.95 10.12
C THR A 132 4.19 9.29 10.92
N ASP A 133 5.22 9.86 10.29
CA ASP A 133 6.53 10.09 10.87
C ASP A 133 7.22 8.80 11.36
N LEU A 134 6.91 7.68 10.72
CA LEU A 134 7.59 6.41 10.92
C LEU A 134 8.66 6.22 9.85
N ASP A 135 9.73 5.52 10.19
CA ASP A 135 10.93 5.36 9.32
C ASP A 135 11.07 3.97 8.72
N ARG A 136 10.09 3.09 8.95
CA ARG A 136 10.13 1.72 8.46
C ARG A 136 8.76 1.26 7.96
N CYS A 137 8.76 0.67 6.77
CA CYS A 137 7.58 0.06 6.16
C CYS A 137 7.94 -1.33 5.64
N PHE A 138 7.23 -2.34 6.13
CA PHE A 138 7.28 -3.69 5.60
C PHE A 138 6.19 -3.88 4.55
N PHE A 139 6.53 -4.61 3.50
CA PHE A 139 5.56 -5.12 2.54
C PHE A 139 5.47 -6.63 2.68
N CYS A 140 4.27 -7.14 2.86
CA CYS A 140 4.02 -8.58 2.87
C CYS A 140 3.09 -8.92 1.70
N CYS A 141 3.58 -9.71 0.78
CA CYS A 141 2.86 -10.10 -0.43
C CYS A 141 2.57 -11.61 -0.43
N LEU A 142 1.32 -11.94 -0.77
CA LEU A 142 0.86 -13.33 -0.96
C LEU A 142 0.54 -13.57 -2.44
#